data_1c40c2fcfdecb95e60f2e15f52301328
#
_entry.id   1c40c2fcfdecb95e60f2e15f52301328
#
_cell.length_a   1.000
_cell.length_b   1.000
_cell.length_c   1.000
_cell.angle_alpha   90.00
_cell.angle_beta   90.00
_cell.angle_gamma   90.00
#
_symmetry.space_group_name_H-M   'P 1'
#
loop_
_entity.id
_entity.type
_entity.pdbx_description
1 polymer ?
#
loop_
_entity_poly.entity_id
_entity_poly.type
_entity_poly.pdbx_seq_one_letter_code
_entity_poly.pdbx_strand_id
1 'polypeptide(L)'
;MMKKIRGLFLSFLLLLISISAFSQHKTMISGKVLSTEKTTVDFATVYLKGTNYGGTTNEEGIYHLQAPAGEYTLVVSAIGYKTVEKPVKLMRGERTKMNVVISPQATELDEVVVVSNGVTRLKRSAFNAVALDTKALQNSTQNLSEALAQAPGMKIRESGGVGSDMQLMMDGFTGKHIKIFIDGVPQEGVGSSFGLNNIPVNYAERIEVYKGVVPVGFGTDAIGGVINIITKKNRDKWFLDASYSYGSFNTHKSYVNFGQTFRSGLTYEINVFQNYSDNNYYVDTPVKDFTTGAINKKKIEHVKRFHDTYHNEAVIGKIGFVDKKWADRLMFGFTYSHMYKDIPVSYTHLTLPTNREV
;
A
#
# COMPACT_ATOMS: atom_id res chain seq x y z
N MET A 1 7.98 -85.86 -15.86
CA MET A 1 8.80 -84.63 -15.76
C MET A 1 8.00 -83.43 -15.36
N MET A 2 6.82 -83.12 -15.91
CA MET A 2 5.96 -81.96 -15.62
C MET A 2 5.47 -81.87 -14.18
N LYS A 3 5.22 -82.91 -13.43
CA LYS A 3 4.78 -82.87 -12.02
C LYS A 3 5.84 -82.33 -11.07
N LYS A 4 7.14 -82.61 -11.31
CA LYS A 4 8.26 -82.14 -10.48
C LYS A 4 8.52 -80.64 -10.69
N ILE A 5 8.27 -80.09 -11.94
CA ILE A 5 8.44 -78.66 -12.27
C ILE A 5 7.33 -77.87 -11.63
N ARG A 6 6.07 -78.37 -11.59
CA ARG A 6 4.98 -77.71 -10.89
C ARG A 6 5.19 -77.58 -9.37
N GLY A 7 5.75 -78.61 -8.75
CA GLY A 7 6.08 -78.53 -7.32
C GLY A 7 7.17 -77.55 -7.00
N LEU A 8 8.20 -77.45 -7.85
CA LEU A 8 9.28 -76.44 -7.70
C LEU A 8 8.76 -74.97 -7.89
N PHE A 9 7.84 -74.77 -8.85
CA PHE A 9 7.25 -73.49 -9.08
C PHE A 9 6.31 -73.01 -7.95
N LEU A 10 5.57 -74.02 -7.37
CA LEU A 10 4.70 -73.72 -6.22
C LEU A 10 5.50 -73.42 -4.95
N SER A 11 6.63 -74.16 -4.72
CA SER A 11 7.54 -73.84 -3.63
C SER A 11 8.25 -72.49 -3.77
N PHE A 12 8.63 -72.11 -4.99
CA PHE A 12 9.21 -70.77 -5.27
C PHE A 12 8.23 -69.69 -5.10
N LEU A 13 6.94 -69.87 -5.50
CA LEU A 13 5.89 -68.95 -5.30
C LEU A 13 5.54 -68.72 -3.81
N LEU A 14 5.54 -69.79 -3.02
CA LEU A 14 5.39 -69.76 -1.56
C LEU A 14 6.55 -69.03 -0.87
N LEU A 15 7.77 -69.19 -1.36
CA LEU A 15 8.94 -68.48 -0.86
C LEU A 15 8.88 -66.99 -1.17
N LEU A 16 8.38 -66.60 -2.34
CA LEU A 16 8.17 -65.23 -2.70
C LEU A 16 7.07 -64.53 -1.86
N ILE A 17 6.02 -65.24 -1.48
CA ILE A 17 4.94 -64.72 -0.63
C ILE A 17 5.43 -64.54 0.83
N SER A 18 6.35 -65.41 1.33
CA SER A 18 6.89 -65.26 2.67
C SER A 18 7.84 -64.08 2.87
N ILE A 19 8.42 -63.53 1.77
CA ILE A 19 9.28 -62.35 1.83
C ILE A 19 8.45 -61.04 2.01
N SER A 20 7.15 -61.05 1.65
CA SER A 20 6.27 -59.88 1.75
C SER A 20 5.71 -59.64 3.16
N ALA A 21 5.92 -60.53 4.10
CA ALA A 21 5.45 -60.43 5.49
C ALA A 21 6.43 -59.72 6.44
N PHE A 22 7.27 -58.79 5.93
CA PHE A 22 7.97 -57.86 6.81
C PHE A 22 6.94 -56.84 7.31
N SER A 23 6.22 -57.22 8.35
CA SER A 23 5.41 -56.32 9.16
C SER A 23 6.24 -55.12 9.58
N GLN A 24 5.96 -53.97 9.01
CA GLN A 24 6.55 -52.73 9.45
C GLN A 24 6.06 -52.49 10.89
N HIS A 25 6.86 -52.83 11.87
CA HIS A 25 6.59 -52.46 13.25
C HIS A 25 6.69 -50.95 13.36
N LYS A 26 5.52 -50.29 13.35
CA LYS A 26 5.45 -48.87 13.59
C LYS A 26 5.87 -48.58 15.02
N THR A 27 6.82 -47.69 15.18
CA THR A 27 7.29 -47.21 16.48
C THR A 27 6.38 -46.01 16.88
N MET A 28 6.11 -45.89 18.16
CA MET A 28 5.26 -44.83 18.69
C MET A 28 6.13 -43.77 19.37
N ILE A 29 5.93 -42.51 19.01
CA ILE A 29 6.40 -41.35 19.77
C ILE A 29 5.23 -40.63 20.38
N SER A 30 5.31 -40.27 21.65
CA SER A 30 4.30 -39.54 22.39
C SER A 30 4.95 -38.51 23.29
N GLY A 31 4.22 -37.49 23.65
CA GLY A 31 4.72 -36.46 24.55
C GLY A 31 3.69 -35.34 24.80
N LYS A 32 4.13 -34.40 25.58
CA LYS A 32 3.33 -33.22 25.91
C LYS A 32 4.00 -31.96 25.40
N VAL A 33 3.24 -31.08 24.80
CA VAL A 33 3.69 -29.75 24.40
C VAL A 33 3.28 -28.76 25.48
N LEU A 34 4.25 -28.03 26.01
CA LEU A 34 4.09 -27.05 27.08
C LEU A 34 4.62 -25.71 26.62
N SER A 35 4.01 -24.64 27.12
CA SER A 35 4.59 -23.29 27.04
C SER A 35 5.74 -23.11 28.04
N THR A 36 6.59 -22.11 27.84
CA THR A 36 7.58 -21.67 28.86
C THR A 36 6.93 -21.29 30.19
N GLU A 37 5.67 -20.94 30.21
CA GLU A 37 4.86 -20.67 31.40
C GLU A 37 4.27 -21.93 32.03
N LYS A 38 4.66 -23.12 31.55
CA LYS A 38 4.17 -24.44 31.97
C LYS A 38 2.69 -24.70 31.69
N THR A 39 2.03 -23.88 30.88
CA THR A 39 0.68 -24.12 30.39
C THR A 39 0.70 -25.15 29.26
N THR A 40 -0.34 -25.94 29.12
CA THR A 40 -0.49 -26.89 28.02
C THR A 40 -0.83 -26.16 26.74
N VAL A 41 -0.27 -26.61 25.62
CA VAL A 41 -0.58 -26.06 24.31
C VAL A 41 -1.39 -27.07 23.51
N ASP A 42 -2.65 -26.78 23.33
CA ASP A 42 -3.63 -27.54 22.56
C ASP A 42 -3.53 -27.23 21.06
N PHE A 43 -3.95 -28.18 20.24
CA PHE A 43 -3.97 -28.06 18.77
C PHE A 43 -2.65 -27.66 18.13
N ALA A 44 -1.53 -27.86 18.83
CA ALA A 44 -0.19 -27.69 18.24
C ALA A 44 0.04 -28.76 17.18
N THR A 45 0.54 -28.36 16.02
CA THR A 45 0.93 -29.27 14.96
C THR A 45 2.28 -29.89 15.27
N VAL A 46 2.34 -31.21 15.27
CA VAL A 46 3.55 -32.00 15.57
C VAL A 46 3.81 -32.93 14.39
N TYR A 47 4.98 -32.86 13.77
CA TYR A 47 5.30 -33.72 12.62
C TYR A 47 6.81 -34.03 12.51
N LEU A 48 7.14 -35.05 11.74
CA LEU A 48 8.52 -35.42 11.43
C LEU A 48 8.93 -34.77 10.09
N LYS A 49 9.94 -33.91 10.13
CA LYS A 49 10.40 -33.10 9.00
C LYS A 49 10.74 -33.97 7.78
N GLY A 50 10.21 -33.56 6.61
CA GLY A 50 10.44 -34.30 5.35
C GLY A 50 9.63 -35.58 5.20
N THR A 51 8.64 -35.83 6.07
CA THR A 51 7.80 -37.04 6.01
C THR A 51 6.31 -36.69 6.09
N ASN A 52 5.43 -37.64 5.85
CA ASN A 52 3.99 -37.50 6.02
C ASN A 52 3.50 -37.92 7.43
N TYR A 53 4.41 -38.14 8.39
CA TYR A 53 4.07 -38.55 9.74
C TYR A 53 3.87 -37.32 10.62
N GLY A 54 2.64 -37.03 11.00
CA GLY A 54 2.28 -35.88 11.81
C GLY A 54 0.90 -36.02 12.45
N GLY A 55 0.59 -35.12 13.33
CA GLY A 55 -0.69 -35.00 14.04
C GLY A 55 -0.78 -33.67 14.81
N THR A 56 -1.80 -33.55 15.62
CA THR A 56 -2.01 -32.39 16.50
C THR A 56 -2.07 -32.84 17.96
N THR A 57 -1.76 -31.90 18.89
CA THR A 57 -2.00 -32.13 20.31
C THR A 57 -3.50 -32.06 20.61
N ASN A 58 -3.94 -32.84 21.62
CA ASN A 58 -5.29 -32.75 22.17
C ASN A 58 -5.41 -31.56 23.15
N GLU A 59 -6.57 -31.38 23.77
CA GLU A 59 -6.86 -30.33 24.76
C GLU A 59 -5.91 -30.32 25.96
N GLU A 60 -5.31 -31.48 26.28
CA GLU A 60 -4.34 -31.63 27.36
C GLU A 60 -2.89 -31.39 26.89
N GLY A 61 -2.69 -31.02 25.61
CA GLY A 61 -1.40 -30.81 25.00
C GLY A 61 -0.63 -32.07 24.68
N ILE A 62 -1.29 -33.26 24.64
CA ILE A 62 -0.66 -34.53 24.40
C ILE A 62 -0.71 -34.89 22.91
N TYR A 63 0.38 -35.38 22.36
CA TYR A 63 0.46 -35.90 21.00
C TYR A 63 0.91 -37.35 20.91
N HIS A 64 0.48 -38.01 19.85
CA HIS A 64 0.86 -39.39 19.53
C HIS A 64 1.16 -39.48 18.02
N LEU A 65 2.37 -39.93 17.66
CA LEU A 65 2.73 -40.16 16.28
C LEU A 65 3.23 -41.60 16.11
N GLN A 66 2.99 -42.18 14.94
CA GLN A 66 3.51 -43.49 14.54
C GLN A 66 4.35 -43.34 13.29
N ALA A 67 5.60 -43.75 13.37
CA ALA A 67 6.54 -43.74 12.26
C ALA A 67 7.45 -44.99 12.27
N PRO A 68 8.06 -45.37 11.16
CA PRO A 68 9.09 -46.37 11.13
C PRO A 68 10.29 -46.02 12.03
N ALA A 69 11.07 -47.00 12.44
CA ALA A 69 12.35 -46.76 13.13
C ALA A 69 13.29 -45.95 12.22
N GLY A 70 13.96 -44.95 12.77
CA GLY A 70 14.84 -44.07 12.04
C GLY A 70 15.24 -42.83 12.83
N GLU A 71 16.08 -41.99 12.24
CA GLU A 71 16.46 -40.70 12.80
C GLU A 71 15.66 -39.59 12.09
N TYR A 72 15.01 -38.77 12.87
CA TYR A 72 14.11 -37.72 12.38
C TYR A 72 14.33 -36.41 13.13
N THR A 73 13.82 -35.36 12.59
CA THR A 73 13.66 -34.08 13.30
C THR A 73 12.17 -33.86 13.59
N LEU A 74 11.82 -33.87 14.88
CA LEU A 74 10.47 -33.54 15.34
C LEU A 74 10.28 -32.05 15.29
N VAL A 75 9.26 -31.57 14.57
CA VAL A 75 8.87 -30.17 14.47
C VAL A 75 7.57 -29.96 15.21
N VAL A 76 7.54 -28.97 16.08
CA VAL A 76 6.34 -28.56 16.82
C VAL A 76 6.06 -27.09 16.53
N SER A 77 4.87 -26.79 16.05
CA SER A 77 4.42 -25.44 15.76
C SER A 77 3.00 -25.22 16.27
N ALA A 78 2.73 -24.02 16.80
CA ALA A 78 1.40 -23.58 17.21
C ALA A 78 1.24 -22.09 16.93
N ILE A 79 0.00 -21.65 16.72
CA ILE A 79 -0.29 -20.23 16.48
C ILE A 79 0.07 -19.43 17.73
N GLY A 80 0.87 -18.37 17.57
CA GLY A 80 1.35 -17.55 18.69
C GLY A 80 2.58 -18.09 19.42
N TYR A 81 3.21 -19.16 18.90
CA TYR A 81 4.40 -19.76 19.49
C TYR A 81 5.53 -19.89 18.47
N LYS A 82 6.76 -19.81 18.93
CA LYS A 82 7.96 -20.06 18.12
C LYS A 82 8.06 -21.54 17.79
N THR A 83 8.21 -21.88 16.52
CA THR A 83 8.42 -23.26 16.06
C THR A 83 9.71 -23.84 16.67
N VAL A 84 9.62 -25.05 17.19
CA VAL A 84 10.75 -25.76 17.79
C VAL A 84 11.04 -27.03 16.99
N GLU A 85 12.30 -27.23 16.65
CA GLU A 85 12.83 -28.46 16.00
C GLU A 85 13.71 -29.21 16.99
N LYS A 86 13.48 -30.53 17.13
CA LYS A 86 14.29 -31.40 17.99
C LYS A 86 14.66 -32.70 17.28
N PRO A 87 15.92 -33.13 17.28
CA PRO A 87 16.29 -34.42 16.77
C PRO A 87 15.69 -35.54 17.64
N VAL A 88 15.17 -36.56 17.01
CA VAL A 88 14.61 -37.75 17.67
C VAL A 88 15.04 -39.03 16.94
N LYS A 89 15.46 -40.04 17.69
CA LYS A 89 15.79 -41.35 17.18
C LYS A 89 14.71 -42.34 17.63
N LEU A 90 14.04 -42.96 16.68
CA LEU A 90 13.00 -43.98 16.93
C LEU A 90 13.59 -45.36 16.74
N MET A 91 13.62 -46.15 17.82
CA MET A 91 14.12 -47.51 17.79
C MET A 91 12.98 -48.54 17.64
N ARG A 92 13.22 -49.62 16.92
CA ARG A 92 12.19 -50.60 16.59
C ARG A 92 11.57 -51.21 17.86
N GLY A 93 10.23 -51.10 17.99
CA GLY A 93 9.48 -51.65 19.12
C GLY A 93 9.50 -50.83 20.40
N GLU A 94 10.14 -49.66 20.39
CA GLU A 94 10.24 -48.77 21.54
C GLU A 94 9.16 -47.67 21.48
N ARG A 95 8.64 -47.30 22.67
CA ARG A 95 7.76 -46.14 22.82
C ARG A 95 8.59 -44.95 23.31
N THR A 96 8.95 -44.08 22.40
CA THR A 96 9.73 -42.88 22.72
C THR A 96 8.81 -41.79 23.32
N LYS A 97 9.17 -41.30 24.52
CA LYS A 97 8.44 -40.16 25.15
C LYS A 97 9.29 -38.92 25.05
N MET A 98 8.75 -37.87 24.38
CA MET A 98 9.45 -36.60 24.21
C MET A 98 8.51 -35.43 24.50
N ASN A 99 8.77 -34.70 25.59
CA ASN A 99 8.07 -33.46 25.88
C ASN A 99 8.79 -32.28 25.19
N VAL A 100 8.01 -31.36 24.65
CA VAL A 100 8.54 -30.20 23.94
C VAL A 100 8.00 -28.94 24.61
N VAL A 101 8.91 -28.01 24.92
CA VAL A 101 8.55 -26.68 25.43
C VAL A 101 8.72 -25.70 24.28
N ILE A 102 7.64 -24.93 24.02
CA ILE A 102 7.62 -23.88 23.02
C ILE A 102 7.44 -22.53 23.72
N SER A 103 8.14 -21.52 23.28
CA SER A 103 8.03 -20.18 23.81
C SER A 103 6.92 -19.42 23.09
N PRO A 104 6.07 -18.65 23.81
CA PRO A 104 5.21 -17.69 23.15
C PRO A 104 6.06 -16.83 22.24
N GLN A 105 5.69 -16.75 20.98
CA GLN A 105 6.18 -15.74 20.11
C GLN A 105 5.31 -14.53 20.45
N ALA A 106 5.83 -13.59 21.28
CA ALA A 106 5.33 -12.25 21.21
C ALA A 106 5.40 -11.92 19.71
N THR A 107 4.25 -11.86 19.08
CA THR A 107 4.15 -11.31 17.76
C THR A 107 4.35 -9.80 17.97
N GLU A 108 5.62 -9.38 18.17
CA GLU A 108 6.04 -8.25 17.39
C GLU A 108 5.69 -8.69 15.98
N LEU A 109 4.62 -8.12 15.47
CA LEU A 109 4.39 -8.06 14.07
C LEU A 109 5.66 -7.41 13.53
N ASP A 110 6.68 -8.21 13.25
CA ASP A 110 7.62 -7.86 12.21
C ASP A 110 6.69 -7.50 11.07
N GLU A 111 6.54 -6.20 10.89
CA GLU A 111 5.87 -5.64 9.74
C GLU A 111 6.58 -6.29 8.56
N VAL A 112 6.08 -7.46 8.18
CA VAL A 112 6.43 -8.04 6.89
C VAL A 112 5.98 -6.99 5.92
N VAL A 113 6.95 -6.19 5.50
CA VAL A 113 6.79 -5.18 4.46
C VAL A 113 6.56 -5.95 3.16
N VAL A 114 5.40 -6.52 3.07
CA VAL A 114 4.82 -6.85 1.78
C VAL A 114 4.30 -5.51 1.28
N VAL A 115 5.02 -4.92 0.37
CA VAL A 115 4.73 -3.62 -0.25
C VAL A 115 3.32 -3.55 -0.87
N SER A 116 2.55 -4.63 -0.88
CA SER A 116 1.14 -4.68 -1.31
C SER A 116 0.13 -4.59 -0.15
N ASN A 117 0.55 -4.57 1.11
CA ASN A 117 -0.34 -4.81 2.26
C ASN A 117 -1.26 -3.65 2.61
N GLY A 118 -0.91 -2.40 2.29
CA GLY A 118 -1.79 -1.26 2.53
C GLY A 118 -3.09 -1.36 1.73
N VAL A 119 -2.98 -1.67 0.44
CA VAL A 119 -4.14 -1.84 -0.46
C VAL A 119 -4.97 -3.06 -0.07
N THR A 120 -4.34 -4.18 0.24
CA THR A 120 -5.02 -5.43 0.65
C THR A 120 -5.69 -5.30 2.01
N ARG A 121 -5.05 -4.62 2.96
CA ARG A 121 -5.62 -4.35 4.29
C ARG A 121 -6.85 -3.46 4.19
N LEU A 122 -6.79 -2.42 3.35
CA LEU A 122 -7.93 -1.53 3.13
C LEU A 122 -9.11 -2.26 2.50
N LYS A 123 -8.87 -3.10 1.49
CA LYS A 123 -9.91 -3.92 0.83
C LYS A 123 -10.60 -4.90 1.79
N ARG A 124 -9.97 -5.28 2.89
CA ARG A 124 -10.53 -6.14 3.94
C ARG A 124 -11.13 -5.38 5.12
N SER A 125 -11.04 -4.06 5.11
CA SER A 125 -11.62 -3.23 6.18
C SER A 125 -13.14 -3.23 6.11
N ALA A 126 -13.78 -2.96 7.24
CA ALA A 126 -15.25 -2.80 7.33
C ALA A 126 -15.74 -1.48 6.71
N PHE A 127 -14.83 -0.62 6.25
CA PHE A 127 -15.14 0.66 5.64
C PHE A 127 -15.34 0.53 4.13
N ASN A 128 -16.23 1.33 3.56
CA ASN A 128 -16.34 1.50 2.11
C ASN A 128 -15.14 2.34 1.62
N ALA A 129 -14.02 1.66 1.42
CA ALA A 129 -12.77 2.31 1.09
C ALA A 129 -12.13 1.74 -0.18
N VAL A 130 -11.55 2.62 -0.98
CA VAL A 130 -10.81 2.28 -2.21
C VAL A 130 -9.37 2.72 -2.02
N ALA A 131 -8.42 1.83 -2.27
CA ALA A 131 -7.00 2.17 -2.35
C ALA A 131 -6.55 2.15 -3.81
N LEU A 132 -6.02 3.29 -4.26
CA LEU A 132 -5.36 3.43 -5.54
C LEU A 132 -3.86 3.27 -5.32
N ASP A 133 -3.28 2.25 -5.94
CA ASP A 133 -1.83 2.08 -6.00
C ASP A 133 -1.27 3.03 -7.07
N THR A 134 -0.43 3.96 -6.66
CA THR A 134 0.15 4.94 -7.59
C THR A 134 1.37 4.42 -8.32
N LYS A 135 1.89 3.23 -8.00
CA LYS A 135 3.10 2.67 -8.62
C LYS A 135 3.02 2.55 -10.13
N ALA A 136 1.86 2.15 -10.65
CA ALA A 136 1.63 2.05 -12.09
C ALA A 136 1.59 3.41 -12.79
N LEU A 137 1.31 4.48 -12.04
CA LEU A 137 1.20 5.86 -12.52
C LEU A 137 2.49 6.66 -12.30
N GLN A 138 3.42 6.12 -11.52
CA GLN A 138 4.73 6.74 -11.31
C GLN A 138 5.48 6.86 -12.64
N ASN A 139 6.27 7.92 -12.78
CA ASN A 139 6.94 8.30 -14.02
C ASN A 139 6.00 8.70 -15.17
N SER A 140 4.74 8.95 -14.88
CA SER A 140 3.83 9.65 -15.79
C SER A 140 3.80 11.14 -15.49
N THR A 141 3.20 11.92 -16.38
CA THR A 141 3.00 13.37 -16.20
C THR A 141 1.77 13.71 -15.37
N GLN A 142 1.12 12.69 -14.80
CA GLN A 142 -0.14 12.83 -14.06
C GLN A 142 0.07 13.49 -12.70
N ASN A 143 -0.96 14.21 -12.26
CA ASN A 143 -1.08 14.74 -10.91
C ASN A 143 -2.03 13.87 -10.07
N LEU A 144 -2.15 14.20 -8.78
CA LEU A 144 -3.01 13.44 -7.86
C LEU A 144 -4.49 13.53 -8.23
N SER A 145 -4.95 14.62 -8.83
CA SER A 145 -6.34 14.77 -9.25
C SER A 145 -6.67 13.78 -10.37
N GLU A 146 -5.81 13.67 -11.38
CA GLU A 146 -5.97 12.72 -12.49
C GLU A 146 -5.94 11.26 -12.01
N ALA A 147 -5.09 10.94 -11.04
CA ALA A 147 -5.08 9.63 -10.40
C ALA A 147 -6.39 9.35 -9.65
N LEU A 148 -6.89 10.31 -8.88
CA LEU A 148 -8.16 10.22 -8.15
C LEU A 148 -9.37 10.03 -9.05
N ALA A 149 -9.36 10.60 -10.25
CA ALA A 149 -10.44 10.45 -11.22
C ALA A 149 -10.66 8.99 -11.64
N GLN A 150 -9.66 8.10 -11.42
CA GLN A 150 -9.77 6.67 -11.69
C GLN A 150 -10.49 5.91 -10.58
N ALA A 151 -10.71 6.51 -9.41
CA ALA A 151 -11.44 5.86 -8.32
C ALA A 151 -12.95 5.82 -8.61
N PRO A 152 -13.62 4.68 -8.39
CA PRO A 152 -15.07 4.59 -8.54
C PRO A 152 -15.79 5.65 -7.71
N GLY A 153 -16.81 6.33 -8.28
CA GLY A 153 -17.59 7.37 -7.60
C GLY A 153 -16.89 8.73 -7.45
N MET A 154 -15.65 8.85 -7.91
CA MET A 154 -14.95 10.13 -7.97
C MET A 154 -15.19 10.81 -9.32
N LYS A 155 -15.46 12.11 -9.28
CA LYS A 155 -15.50 12.97 -10.47
C LYS A 155 -14.68 14.20 -10.20
N ILE A 156 -13.79 14.52 -11.13
CA ILE A 156 -12.98 15.72 -11.10
C ILE A 156 -13.32 16.53 -12.34
N ARG A 157 -13.60 17.78 -12.12
CA ARG A 157 -13.87 18.76 -13.19
C ARG A 157 -12.89 19.90 -13.04
N GLU A 158 -12.10 20.11 -14.06
CA GLU A 158 -11.23 21.27 -14.18
C GLU A 158 -11.82 22.25 -15.21
N SER A 159 -11.72 23.53 -14.91
CA SER A 159 -12.36 24.58 -15.75
C SER A 159 -11.50 25.03 -16.92
N GLY A 160 -10.25 24.52 -17.03
CA GLY A 160 -9.32 24.97 -18.08
C GLY A 160 -8.01 24.19 -18.08
N GLY A 161 -6.93 24.88 -18.43
CA GLY A 161 -5.58 24.32 -18.46
C GLY A 161 -4.95 24.15 -17.07
N VAL A 162 -3.62 24.03 -17.07
CA VAL A 162 -2.83 23.85 -15.83
C VAL A 162 -3.12 24.99 -14.84
N GLY A 163 -3.38 24.64 -13.58
CA GLY A 163 -3.72 25.62 -12.53
C GLY A 163 -5.13 26.20 -12.61
N SER A 164 -6.02 25.59 -13.40
CA SER A 164 -7.43 25.98 -13.40
C SER A 164 -8.15 25.52 -12.13
N ASP A 165 -9.31 26.12 -11.85
CA ASP A 165 -10.14 25.74 -10.72
C ASP A 165 -10.60 24.28 -10.88
N MET A 166 -10.37 23.51 -9.81
CA MET A 166 -10.71 22.10 -9.72
C MET A 166 -11.91 21.92 -8.79
N GLN A 167 -12.92 21.24 -9.28
CA GLN A 167 -14.04 20.76 -8.47
C GLN A 167 -13.93 19.25 -8.28
N LEU A 168 -13.80 18.86 -7.03
CA LEU A 168 -13.78 17.46 -6.60
C LEU A 168 -15.19 17.05 -6.16
N MET A 169 -15.67 15.93 -6.68
CA MET A 169 -16.96 15.34 -6.31
C MET A 169 -16.76 13.87 -5.96
N MET A 170 -17.32 13.45 -4.84
CA MET A 170 -17.32 12.07 -4.34
C MET A 170 -18.76 11.64 -4.04
N ASP A 171 -19.29 10.69 -4.79
CA ASP A 171 -20.66 10.17 -4.64
C ASP A 171 -21.74 11.27 -4.49
N GLY A 172 -21.57 12.41 -5.19
CA GLY A 172 -22.47 13.57 -5.17
C GLY A 172 -22.09 14.67 -4.18
N PHE A 173 -21.19 14.42 -3.24
CA PHE A 173 -20.69 15.44 -2.31
C PHE A 173 -19.56 16.26 -2.94
N THR A 174 -19.48 17.54 -2.59
CA THR A 174 -18.47 18.47 -3.12
C THR A 174 -17.91 19.39 -2.04
N GLY A 175 -16.79 20.04 -2.33
CA GLY A 175 -16.22 21.10 -1.51
C GLY A 175 -15.83 20.63 -0.10
N LYS A 176 -16.27 21.37 0.92
CA LYS A 176 -15.90 21.18 2.33
C LYS A 176 -16.37 19.87 2.95
N HIS A 177 -17.28 19.15 2.28
CA HIS A 177 -17.77 17.85 2.76
C HIS A 177 -16.78 16.71 2.51
N ILE A 178 -15.77 16.94 1.67
CA ILE A 178 -14.69 16.00 1.39
C ILE A 178 -13.43 16.55 2.04
N LYS A 179 -12.85 15.78 2.95
CA LYS A 179 -11.63 16.17 3.65
C LYS A 179 -10.42 15.49 3.02
N ILE A 180 -9.33 16.25 2.90
CA ILE A 180 -8.07 15.78 2.33
C ILE A 180 -7.04 15.71 3.43
N PHE A 181 -6.33 14.58 3.49
CA PHE A 181 -5.25 14.32 4.43
C PHE A 181 -3.98 13.90 3.69
N ILE A 182 -2.85 14.21 4.26
CA ILE A 182 -1.55 13.68 3.85
C ILE A 182 -0.95 12.96 5.07
N ASP A 183 -0.71 11.66 4.97
CA ASP A 183 -0.24 10.82 6.08
C ASP A 183 -1.09 10.99 7.36
N GLY A 184 -2.40 11.16 7.21
CA GLY A 184 -3.32 11.38 8.33
C GLY A 184 -3.37 12.81 8.88
N VAL A 185 -2.62 13.75 8.32
CA VAL A 185 -2.64 15.16 8.69
C VAL A 185 -3.61 15.93 7.78
N PRO A 186 -4.61 16.64 8.34
CA PRO A 186 -5.59 17.38 7.53
C PRO A 186 -4.91 18.52 6.76
N GLN A 187 -5.31 18.70 5.51
CA GLN A 187 -4.84 19.76 4.61
C GLN A 187 -5.78 20.94 4.55
N GLU A 188 -6.32 21.37 5.68
CA GLU A 188 -7.17 22.54 5.78
C GLU A 188 -6.32 23.81 5.86
N GLY A 189 -6.75 24.85 5.12
CA GLY A 189 -6.06 26.15 5.14
C GLY A 189 -4.80 26.25 4.26
N VAL A 190 -4.40 25.18 3.59
CA VAL A 190 -3.28 25.20 2.66
C VAL A 190 -3.76 25.67 1.28
N GLY A 191 -4.04 26.88 1.07
CA GLY A 191 -4.54 27.53 -0.15
C GLY A 191 -4.56 26.74 -1.48
N SER A 192 -5.10 27.33 -2.52
CA SER A 192 -5.20 26.71 -3.87
C SER A 192 -3.84 26.39 -4.50
N SER A 193 -2.76 27.02 -4.03
CA SER A 193 -1.38 26.72 -4.47
C SER A 193 -0.94 25.29 -4.16
N PHE A 194 -1.54 24.64 -3.18
CA PHE A 194 -1.27 23.25 -2.79
C PHE A 194 -2.43 22.31 -3.15
N GLY A 195 -3.13 22.60 -4.24
CA GLY A 195 -4.24 21.76 -4.73
C GLY A 195 -3.77 20.40 -5.28
N LEU A 196 -4.66 19.40 -5.26
CA LEU A 196 -4.38 18.05 -5.79
C LEU A 196 -3.97 18.02 -7.26
N ASN A 197 -4.41 19.01 -8.04
CA ASN A 197 -4.03 19.18 -9.44
C ASN A 197 -2.63 19.77 -9.64
N ASN A 198 -1.97 20.19 -8.57
CA ASN A 198 -0.59 20.70 -8.59
C ASN A 198 0.43 19.69 -8.08
N ILE A 199 -0.01 18.70 -7.30
CA ILE A 199 0.85 17.71 -6.68
C ILE A 199 1.06 16.53 -7.66
N PRO A 200 2.31 16.21 -8.05
CA PRO A 200 2.58 15.08 -8.94
C PRO A 200 2.22 13.75 -8.28
N VAL A 201 1.76 12.79 -9.08
CA VAL A 201 1.40 11.44 -8.60
C VAL A 201 2.58 10.72 -7.93
N ASN A 202 3.80 11.06 -8.31
CA ASN A 202 5.04 10.51 -7.74
C ASN A 202 5.21 10.82 -6.25
N TYR A 203 4.54 11.85 -5.73
CA TYR A 203 4.55 12.19 -4.31
C TYR A 203 3.89 11.12 -3.44
N ALA A 204 2.88 10.43 -3.96
CA ALA A 204 2.11 9.43 -3.24
C ALA A 204 2.67 8.01 -3.48
N GLU A 205 2.64 7.17 -2.45
CA GLU A 205 2.76 5.71 -2.56
C GLU A 205 1.41 5.09 -2.93
N ARG A 206 0.35 5.59 -2.31
CA ARG A 206 -1.03 5.22 -2.58
C ARG A 206 -1.99 6.31 -2.15
N ILE A 207 -3.19 6.29 -2.67
CA ILE A 207 -4.27 7.17 -2.27
C ILE A 207 -5.40 6.32 -1.70
N GLU A 208 -5.83 6.63 -0.49
CA GLU A 208 -6.91 5.96 0.21
C GLU A 208 -8.15 6.86 0.16
N VAL A 209 -9.23 6.34 -0.40
CA VAL A 209 -10.51 7.05 -0.53
C VAL A 209 -11.54 6.35 0.34
N TYR A 210 -11.98 6.99 1.40
CA TYR A 210 -13.01 6.52 2.32
C TYR A 210 -14.32 7.22 2.00
N LYS A 211 -15.38 6.45 1.74
CA LYS A 211 -16.68 6.96 1.31
C LYS A 211 -17.72 6.79 2.39
N GLY A 212 -18.42 7.86 2.73
CA GLY A 212 -19.44 7.83 3.79
C GLY A 212 -18.82 7.65 5.17
N VAL A 213 -18.89 6.43 5.73
CA VAL A 213 -18.34 6.15 7.06
C VAL A 213 -16.80 6.11 7.02
N VAL A 214 -16.16 6.98 7.78
CA VAL A 214 -14.70 7.13 7.85
C VAL A 214 -14.16 6.63 9.21
N PRO A 215 -12.90 6.18 9.28
CA PRO A 215 -12.25 5.87 10.55
C PRO A 215 -12.23 7.06 11.50
N VAL A 216 -12.41 6.81 12.80
CA VAL A 216 -12.50 7.83 13.85
C VAL A 216 -11.32 8.81 13.86
N GLY A 217 -10.13 8.36 13.44
CA GLY A 217 -8.93 9.19 13.37
C GLY A 217 -8.99 10.37 12.38
N PHE A 218 -9.97 10.39 11.46
CA PHE A 218 -10.13 11.48 10.49
C PHE A 218 -11.15 12.56 10.91
N GLY A 219 -11.75 12.42 12.10
CA GLY A 219 -12.77 13.37 12.59
C GLY A 219 -14.18 13.04 12.11
N THR A 220 -15.14 13.87 12.53
CA THR A 220 -16.58 13.61 12.35
C THR A 220 -17.25 14.48 11.27
N ASP A 221 -16.57 15.47 10.73
CA ASP A 221 -17.11 16.48 9.83
C ASP A 221 -16.90 16.16 8.33
N ALA A 222 -16.34 14.99 8.03
CA ALA A 222 -16.13 14.49 6.67
C ALA A 222 -17.36 13.72 6.16
N ILE A 223 -18.50 14.39 6.02
CA ILE A 223 -19.79 13.75 5.66
C ILE A 223 -19.74 13.08 4.29
N GLY A 224 -19.06 13.68 3.32
CA GLY A 224 -18.91 13.15 1.97
C GLY A 224 -17.84 12.07 1.88
N GLY A 225 -16.85 12.10 2.77
CA GLY A 225 -15.76 11.14 2.83
C GLY A 225 -14.39 11.79 3.00
N VAL A 226 -13.37 10.94 2.99
CA VAL A 226 -11.96 11.32 3.20
C VAL A 226 -11.09 10.82 2.08
N ILE A 227 -10.17 11.64 1.64
CA ILE A 227 -9.06 11.29 0.76
C ILE A 227 -7.78 11.40 1.58
N ASN A 228 -7.10 10.28 1.80
CA ASN A 228 -5.84 10.26 2.52
C ASN A 228 -4.71 9.86 1.57
N ILE A 229 -3.79 10.77 1.34
CA ILE A 229 -2.62 10.58 0.49
C ILE A 229 -1.51 10.02 1.38
N ILE A 230 -1.11 8.80 1.13
CA ILE A 230 0.00 8.17 1.84
C ILE A 230 1.27 8.42 1.04
N THR A 231 2.21 9.12 1.66
CA THR A 231 3.51 9.39 1.05
C THR A 231 4.43 8.18 1.14
N LYS A 232 5.41 8.12 0.26
CA LYS A 232 6.43 7.06 0.28
C LYS A 232 7.17 7.11 1.63
N LYS A 233 7.19 5.98 2.34
CA LYS A 233 8.00 5.85 3.55
C LYS A 233 9.39 5.43 3.15
N ASN A 234 10.35 6.33 3.27
CA ASN A 234 11.74 5.97 3.04
C ASN A 234 12.29 5.12 4.20
N ARG A 235 12.78 3.93 3.85
CA ARG A 235 13.54 3.04 4.76
C ARG A 235 14.98 2.84 4.31
N ASP A 236 15.35 3.40 3.15
CA ASP A 236 16.68 3.31 2.60
C ASP A 236 17.62 4.33 3.26
N LYS A 237 18.91 4.05 3.19
CA LYS A 237 19.92 5.00 3.69
C LYS A 237 19.81 6.36 3.03
N TRP A 238 19.50 6.38 1.73
CA TRP A 238 19.18 7.57 0.97
C TRP A 238 18.40 7.18 -0.30
N PHE A 239 17.62 8.10 -0.82
CA PHE A 239 16.93 7.95 -2.10
C PHE A 239 16.81 9.31 -2.79
N LEU A 240 16.71 9.26 -4.11
CA LEU A 240 16.47 10.41 -4.98
C LEU A 240 15.52 9.97 -6.09
N ASP A 241 14.36 10.62 -6.16
CA ASP A 241 13.44 10.54 -7.29
C ASP A 241 13.40 11.90 -7.96
N ALA A 242 13.60 11.97 -9.27
CA ALA A 242 13.49 13.20 -10.02
C ALA A 242 12.73 12.95 -11.32
N SER A 243 11.85 13.87 -11.69
CA SER A 243 11.18 13.85 -12.97
C SER A 243 11.02 15.25 -13.53
N TYR A 244 11.09 15.33 -14.86
CA TYR A 244 10.81 16.53 -15.60
C TYR A 244 9.98 16.18 -16.84
N SER A 245 8.98 16.98 -17.14
CA SER A 245 8.17 16.83 -18.33
C SER A 245 7.98 18.17 -19.01
N TYR A 246 7.93 18.13 -20.33
CA TYR A 246 7.64 19.26 -21.20
C TYR A 246 6.46 18.89 -22.12
N GLY A 247 5.50 19.81 -22.25
CA GLY A 247 4.27 19.57 -23.00
C GLY A 247 3.80 20.80 -23.80
N SER A 248 2.64 20.66 -24.43
CA SER A 248 2.01 21.72 -25.19
C SER A 248 1.81 22.97 -24.34
N PHE A 249 1.74 24.14 -25.01
CA PHE A 249 1.54 25.44 -24.37
C PHE A 249 2.65 25.83 -23.39
N ASN A 250 3.89 25.45 -23.73
CA ASN A 250 5.06 25.69 -22.91
C ASN A 250 4.88 25.16 -21.46
N THR A 251 4.28 23.96 -21.34
CA THR A 251 4.02 23.38 -20.04
C THR A 251 5.25 22.65 -19.52
N HIS A 252 5.71 23.03 -18.35
CA HIS A 252 6.82 22.41 -17.63
C HIS A 252 6.33 21.87 -16.30
N LYS A 253 6.65 20.61 -15.99
CA LYS A 253 6.43 20.03 -14.68
C LYS A 253 7.74 19.42 -14.18
N SER A 254 8.18 19.82 -13.00
CA SER A 254 9.39 19.30 -12.35
C SER A 254 9.03 18.73 -11.00
N TYR A 255 9.67 17.63 -10.64
CA TYR A 255 9.54 17.00 -9.34
C TYR A 255 10.88 16.45 -8.89
N VAL A 256 11.24 16.72 -7.63
CA VAL A 256 12.41 16.15 -6.98
C VAL A 256 12.01 15.74 -5.57
N ASN A 257 12.26 14.48 -5.24
CA ASN A 257 12.12 13.95 -3.89
C ASN A 257 13.47 13.38 -3.47
N PHE A 258 14.00 13.89 -2.37
CA PHE A 258 15.24 13.43 -1.78
C PHE A 258 15.04 13.15 -0.30
N GLY A 259 15.59 12.06 0.19
CA GLY A 259 15.57 11.75 1.60
C GLY A 259 16.72 10.87 2.03
N GLN A 260 17.05 10.96 3.31
CA GLN A 260 18.12 10.19 3.93
C GLN A 260 17.76 9.82 5.36
N THR A 261 18.09 8.58 5.72
CA THR A 261 17.99 8.09 7.09
C THR A 261 19.37 7.65 7.57
N PHE A 262 19.85 8.27 8.64
CA PHE A 262 21.14 7.95 9.26
C PHE A 262 21.01 6.76 10.21
N ARG A 263 22.12 6.08 10.48
CA ARG A 263 22.17 5.01 11.49
C ARG A 263 21.75 5.47 12.90
N SER A 264 21.86 6.77 13.17
CA SER A 264 21.37 7.38 14.40
C SER A 264 19.85 7.44 14.47
N GLY A 265 19.11 7.07 13.42
CA GLY A 265 17.67 7.20 13.31
C GLY A 265 17.20 8.62 12.95
N LEU A 266 18.12 9.59 12.84
CA LEU A 266 17.77 10.89 12.25
C LEU A 266 17.40 10.69 10.79
N THR A 267 16.25 11.22 10.39
CA THR A 267 15.75 11.15 9.02
C THR A 267 15.28 12.51 8.56
N TYR A 268 15.47 12.80 7.28
CA TYR A 268 14.89 13.95 6.62
C TYR A 268 14.47 13.61 5.21
N GLU A 269 13.47 14.33 4.73
CA GLU A 269 12.91 14.20 3.40
C GLU A 269 12.52 15.58 2.87
N ILE A 270 12.82 15.85 1.61
CA ILE A 270 12.49 17.08 0.92
C ILE A 270 11.84 16.73 -0.40
N ASN A 271 10.63 17.22 -0.59
CA ASN A 271 9.89 17.13 -1.85
C ASN A 271 9.77 18.53 -2.43
N VAL A 272 10.19 18.69 -3.67
CA VAL A 272 10.07 19.95 -4.43
C VAL A 272 9.33 19.65 -5.72
N PHE A 273 8.33 20.45 -6.04
CA PHE A 273 7.66 20.37 -7.33
C PHE A 273 7.29 21.76 -7.86
N GLN A 274 7.25 21.83 -9.17
CA GLN A 274 6.94 23.05 -9.90
C GLN A 274 6.10 22.69 -11.12
N ASN A 275 5.09 23.53 -11.39
CA ASN A 275 4.27 23.48 -12.58
C ASN A 275 4.25 24.86 -13.22
N TYR A 276 4.45 24.91 -14.52
CA TYR A 276 4.38 26.10 -15.33
C TYR A 276 3.62 25.83 -16.63
N SER A 277 2.80 26.76 -17.08
CA SER A 277 2.18 26.70 -18.41
C SER A 277 1.75 28.10 -18.87
N ASP A 278 1.90 28.38 -20.15
CA ASP A 278 1.35 29.60 -20.76
C ASP A 278 -0.16 29.50 -20.95
N ASN A 279 -0.74 28.29 -20.96
CA ASN A 279 -2.16 28.00 -21.17
C ASN A 279 -2.75 28.72 -22.40
N ASN A 280 -1.94 28.97 -23.43
CA ASN A 280 -2.28 29.80 -24.59
C ASN A 280 -2.97 29.00 -25.71
N TYR A 281 -3.83 28.04 -25.34
CA TYR A 281 -4.59 27.22 -26.27
C TYR A 281 -5.76 27.98 -26.89
N TYR A 282 -6.32 27.44 -27.98
CA TYR A 282 -7.48 28.03 -28.66
C TYR A 282 -8.79 27.62 -27.97
N VAL A 283 -9.72 28.51 -27.95
CA VAL A 283 -11.10 28.34 -27.44
C VAL A 283 -12.12 28.91 -28.40
N ASP A 284 -13.25 28.23 -28.48
CA ASP A 284 -14.41 28.72 -29.21
C ASP A 284 -15.27 29.55 -28.27
N THR A 285 -15.34 30.86 -28.51
CA THR A 285 -16.05 31.77 -27.64
C THR A 285 -16.76 32.90 -28.44
N PRO A 286 -17.91 33.36 -27.96
CA PRO A 286 -18.51 34.55 -28.54
C PRO A 286 -17.62 35.78 -28.25
N VAL A 287 -17.30 36.52 -29.28
CA VAL A 287 -16.44 37.70 -29.21
C VAL A 287 -17.28 38.95 -29.12
N LYS A 288 -16.82 39.92 -28.34
CA LYS A 288 -17.44 41.23 -28.21
C LYS A 288 -17.11 42.08 -29.45
N ASP A 289 -18.12 42.68 -30.05
CA ASP A 289 -17.93 43.71 -31.07
C ASP A 289 -17.37 44.96 -30.38
N PHE A 290 -16.16 45.34 -30.76
CA PHE A 290 -15.48 46.48 -30.16
C PHE A 290 -16.12 47.83 -30.51
N THR A 291 -16.88 47.89 -31.61
CA THR A 291 -17.56 49.10 -32.05
C THR A 291 -18.85 49.36 -31.27
N THR A 292 -19.63 48.30 -31.07
CA THR A 292 -20.95 48.39 -30.43
C THR A 292 -20.94 47.97 -28.96
N GLY A 293 -19.89 47.32 -28.50
CA GLY A 293 -19.80 46.77 -27.16
C GLY A 293 -20.68 45.54 -26.94
N ALA A 294 -21.44 45.10 -27.95
CA ALA A 294 -22.38 43.99 -27.83
C ALA A 294 -21.69 42.62 -28.00
N ILE A 295 -22.17 41.63 -27.26
CA ILE A 295 -21.74 40.23 -27.40
C ILE A 295 -22.77 39.48 -28.24
N ASN A 296 -22.38 39.12 -29.46
CA ASN A 296 -23.21 38.24 -30.28
C ASN A 296 -22.97 36.76 -29.94
N LYS A 297 -23.82 36.18 -29.10
CA LYS A 297 -23.72 34.76 -28.68
C LYS A 297 -23.84 33.81 -29.83
N LYS A 298 -24.33 34.19 -31.01
CA LYS A 298 -24.40 33.33 -32.19
C LYS A 298 -23.12 33.36 -33.04
N LYS A 299 -22.28 34.39 -32.87
CA LYS A 299 -21.01 34.52 -33.57
C LYS A 299 -19.90 33.98 -32.68
N ILE A 300 -19.53 32.72 -32.87
CA ILE A 300 -18.45 32.05 -32.17
C ILE A 300 -17.19 32.18 -33.02
N GLU A 301 -16.09 32.61 -32.40
CA GLU A 301 -14.79 32.69 -33.02
C GLU A 301 -13.78 31.76 -32.33
N HIS A 302 -12.87 31.17 -33.10
CA HIS A 302 -11.78 30.35 -32.63
C HIS A 302 -10.60 31.25 -32.30
N VAL A 303 -10.40 31.56 -31.01
CA VAL A 303 -9.44 32.55 -30.56
C VAL A 303 -8.43 31.95 -29.57
N LYS A 304 -7.19 32.43 -29.67
CA LYS A 304 -6.11 32.01 -28.78
C LYS A 304 -6.27 32.70 -27.42
N ARG A 305 -6.21 31.91 -26.35
CA ARG A 305 -6.17 32.49 -24.99
C ARG A 305 -4.87 33.25 -24.78
N PHE A 306 -4.94 34.28 -23.96
CA PHE A 306 -3.81 35.08 -23.53
C PHE A 306 -4.05 35.56 -22.09
N HIS A 307 -3.00 35.95 -21.37
CA HIS A 307 -3.06 36.25 -19.94
C HIS A 307 -3.67 35.11 -19.13
N ASP A 308 -3.13 33.92 -19.32
CA ASP A 308 -3.55 32.70 -18.59
C ASP A 308 -2.34 31.91 -18.12
N THR A 309 -1.19 32.56 -18.02
CA THR A 309 0.05 31.95 -17.52
C THR A 309 -0.15 31.52 -16.10
N TYR A 310 0.31 30.31 -15.83
CA TYR A 310 0.28 29.71 -14.51
C TYR A 310 1.68 29.26 -14.09
N HIS A 311 2.05 29.59 -12.87
CA HIS A 311 3.27 29.09 -12.21
C HIS A 311 2.96 28.73 -10.77
N ASN A 312 3.32 27.53 -10.40
CA ASN A 312 3.20 27.03 -9.03
C ASN A 312 4.50 26.32 -8.64
N GLU A 313 4.94 26.57 -7.43
CA GLU A 313 6.05 25.87 -6.81
C GLU A 313 5.72 25.51 -5.38
N ALA A 314 6.19 24.36 -4.91
CA ALA A 314 6.04 23.94 -3.53
C ALA A 314 7.23 23.15 -3.04
N VAL A 315 7.52 23.32 -1.75
CA VAL A 315 8.54 22.59 -1.01
C VAL A 315 7.89 22.01 0.23
N ILE A 316 8.00 20.70 0.38
CA ILE A 316 7.55 19.97 1.57
C ILE A 316 8.78 19.35 2.20
N GLY A 317 9.11 19.78 3.42
CA GLY A 317 10.21 19.22 4.19
C GLY A 317 9.70 18.45 5.40
N LYS A 318 10.31 17.32 5.68
CA LYS A 318 10.09 16.52 6.88
C LYS A 318 11.44 16.21 7.52
N ILE A 319 11.57 16.39 8.84
CA ILE A 319 12.77 16.02 9.60
C ILE A 319 12.36 15.42 10.93
N GLY A 320 13.08 14.42 11.39
CA GLY A 320 12.73 13.77 12.64
C GLY A 320 13.58 12.55 12.97
N PHE A 321 13.03 11.70 13.82
CA PHE A 321 13.67 10.47 14.27
C PHE A 321 12.75 9.28 14.02
N VAL A 322 13.35 8.16 13.61
CA VAL A 322 12.68 6.87 13.43
C VAL A 322 13.41 5.79 14.23
N ASP A 323 12.70 4.71 14.57
CA ASP A 323 13.22 3.51 15.24
C ASP A 323 13.96 3.82 16.55
N LYS A 324 13.37 4.67 17.40
CA LYS A 324 13.90 4.99 18.73
C LYS A 324 13.13 4.27 19.83
N LYS A 325 13.81 3.90 20.91
CA LYS A 325 13.18 3.26 22.08
C LYS A 325 12.05 4.10 22.69
N TRP A 326 12.07 5.43 22.52
CA TRP A 326 11.11 6.37 23.07
C TRP A 326 10.00 6.77 22.05
N ALA A 327 10.23 6.55 20.78
CA ALA A 327 9.22 6.78 19.75
C ALA A 327 9.56 6.00 18.46
N ASP A 328 8.61 5.29 17.91
CA ASP A 328 8.76 4.60 16.62
C ASP A 328 8.99 5.61 15.49
N ARG A 329 8.29 6.74 15.56
CA ARG A 329 8.43 7.84 14.60
C ARG A 329 8.04 9.17 15.24
N LEU A 330 8.94 10.15 15.20
CA LEU A 330 8.67 11.55 15.52
C LEU A 330 9.12 12.40 14.35
N MET A 331 8.19 13.09 13.68
CA MET A 331 8.48 13.89 12.50
C MET A 331 7.93 15.30 12.67
N PHE A 332 8.73 16.27 12.28
CA PHE A 332 8.31 17.65 12.07
C PHE A 332 8.24 17.90 10.57
N GLY A 333 7.13 18.45 10.11
CA GLY A 333 6.90 18.79 8.72
C GLY A 333 6.72 20.27 8.53
N PHE A 334 7.19 20.80 7.40
CA PHE A 334 6.86 22.13 6.93
C PHE A 334 6.47 22.09 5.46
N THR A 335 5.57 22.97 5.06
CA THR A 335 5.14 23.13 3.68
C THR A 335 5.24 24.62 3.32
N TYR A 336 5.93 24.88 2.23
CA TYR A 336 5.92 26.17 1.56
C TYR A 336 5.30 25.99 0.18
N SER A 337 4.40 26.89 -0.22
CA SER A 337 3.89 26.89 -1.58
C SER A 337 3.64 28.33 -2.04
N HIS A 338 3.94 28.57 -3.30
CA HIS A 338 3.71 29.83 -3.97
C HIS A 338 3.03 29.59 -5.30
N MET A 339 2.13 30.47 -5.68
CA MET A 339 1.40 30.40 -6.93
C MET A 339 1.29 31.79 -7.54
N TYR A 340 1.55 31.85 -8.82
CA TYR A 340 1.25 32.99 -9.67
C TYR A 340 0.30 32.53 -10.77
N LYS A 341 -0.76 33.29 -11.01
CA LYS A 341 -1.72 33.04 -12.08
C LYS A 341 -2.19 34.34 -12.67
N ASP A 342 -2.03 34.48 -13.98
CA ASP A 342 -2.66 35.52 -14.73
C ASP A 342 -4.18 35.28 -14.74
N ILE A 343 -4.94 36.36 -14.68
CA ILE A 343 -6.39 36.27 -14.82
C ILE A 343 -6.68 36.26 -16.33
N PRO A 344 -7.20 35.15 -16.88
CA PRO A 344 -7.50 35.09 -18.30
C PRO A 344 -8.52 36.15 -18.66
N VAL A 345 -8.11 37.10 -19.49
CA VAL A 345 -9.03 38.05 -20.06
C VAL A 345 -9.79 37.33 -21.15
N SER A 346 -11.08 37.06 -20.92
CA SER A 346 -11.93 36.61 -22.02
C SER A 346 -12.06 37.79 -23.00
N TYR A 347 -12.10 37.51 -24.30
CA TYR A 347 -12.34 38.52 -25.32
C TYR A 347 -13.66 39.29 -25.12
N THR A 348 -14.52 38.78 -24.25
CA THR A 348 -15.75 39.45 -23.80
C THR A 348 -15.48 40.58 -22.79
N HIS A 349 -14.29 40.60 -22.18
CA HIS A 349 -13.88 41.58 -21.17
C HIS A 349 -12.71 42.44 -21.60
N LEU A 350 -12.33 42.44 -22.87
CA LEU A 350 -11.41 43.44 -23.45
C LEU A 350 -12.03 44.83 -23.49
N THR A 351 -12.60 45.27 -22.38
CA THR A 351 -12.92 46.65 -22.20
C THR A 351 -12.25 47.11 -20.95
N LEU A 352 -11.43 48.06 -21.21
CA LEU A 352 -10.98 49.10 -20.36
C LEU A 352 -9.57 48.91 -19.84
N PRO A 353 -8.74 49.90 -20.12
CA PRO A 353 -7.89 50.38 -19.09
C PRO A 353 -8.84 50.84 -17.97
N THR A 354 -9.27 49.96 -17.11
CA THR A 354 -9.78 50.39 -15.83
C THR A 354 -8.67 51.16 -15.21
N ASN A 355 -8.92 52.44 -15.02
CA ASN A 355 -8.15 53.26 -14.17
C ASN A 355 -7.75 52.47 -12.94
N ARG A 356 -6.49 52.10 -12.89
CA ARG A 356 -5.83 51.89 -11.63
C ARG A 356 -5.62 53.25 -11.06
N GLU A 357 -6.60 53.81 -10.44
CA GLU A 357 -6.41 54.84 -9.47
C GLU A 357 -6.51 54.19 -8.10
N VAL A 358 -5.31 54.16 -7.49
CA VAL A 358 -4.93 54.02 -6.08
C VAL A 358 -5.02 52.63 -5.50
#